data_d1abfcd254a76e66190c823314941389
#
_entry.id   d1abfcd254a76e66190c823314941389
#
_cell.length_a   1.000
_cell.length_b   1.000
_cell.length_c   1.000
_cell.angle_alpha   90.00
_cell.angle_beta   90.00
_cell.angle_gamma   90.00
#
_symmetry.space_group_name_H-M   'P 1'
#
loop_
_entity.id
_entity.type
_entity.pdbx_description
1 polymer ?
#
loop_
_entity_poly.entity_id
_entity_poly.type
_entity_poly.pdbx_seq_one_letter_code
_entity_poly.pdbx_strand_id
1 'polypeptide(L)'
;GCLGRDPKPASLSGGMIKRVAVARAIITTPECLLYDEPTAGLDPIVTDSISFLIRQICKDKGITTVIVSHDMPSVIRIADKIVYLRNGEVYWTGTPEELLHSKDEILQKFLYGDSGENWAALSGKNENFQRVLLERAERERKQ
;
A
#
# COMPACT_ATOMS: atom_id res chain seq x y z
N GLY A 1 4.19 9.04 39.25
CA GLY A 1 4.28 8.66 37.87
C GLY A 1 3.51 7.40 37.60
N CYS A 2 2.34 7.45 36.94
CA CYS A 2 1.59 6.27 36.54
C CYS A 2 2.28 5.65 35.35
N LEU A 3 3.08 4.61 35.54
CA LEU A 3 3.42 3.65 34.52
C LEU A 3 2.11 2.93 34.17
N GLY A 4 1.48 3.36 33.09
CA GLY A 4 0.30 2.73 32.55
C GLY A 4 0.58 1.24 32.32
N ARG A 5 -0.35 0.39 32.74
CA ARG A 5 -0.31 -1.05 32.50
C ARG A 5 -0.06 -1.27 31.02
N ASP A 6 0.95 -2.07 30.69
CA ASP A 6 1.17 -2.52 29.32
C ASP A 6 -0.13 -3.14 28.79
N PRO A 7 -0.66 -2.65 27.66
CA PRO A 7 -1.92 -3.17 27.14
C PRO A 7 -1.75 -4.64 26.81
N LYS A 8 -2.67 -5.46 27.32
CA LYS A 8 -2.69 -6.90 26.96
C LYS A 8 -2.95 -7.04 25.47
N PRO A 9 -2.42 -8.07 24.78
CA PRO A 9 -2.65 -8.29 23.35
C PRO A 9 -4.13 -8.22 22.93
N ALA A 10 -5.02 -8.68 23.78
CA ALA A 10 -6.48 -8.65 23.56
C ALA A 10 -7.12 -7.25 23.62
N SER A 11 -6.40 -6.23 24.08
CA SER A 11 -6.89 -4.84 24.16
C SER A 11 -6.35 -3.93 23.06
N LEU A 12 -5.59 -4.47 22.11
CA LEU A 12 -5.02 -3.70 21.00
C LEU A 12 -6.08 -3.45 19.91
N SER A 13 -6.10 -2.25 19.35
CA SER A 13 -6.87 -1.98 18.14
C SER A 13 -6.30 -2.74 16.94
N GLY A 14 -7.11 -2.94 15.87
CA GLY A 14 -6.66 -3.61 14.66
C GLY A 14 -5.38 -2.99 14.07
N GLY A 15 -5.29 -1.67 14.04
CA GLY A 15 -4.09 -0.94 13.60
C GLY A 15 -2.88 -1.18 14.51
N MET A 16 -3.08 -1.27 15.82
CA MET A 16 -1.99 -1.59 16.76
C MET A 16 -1.48 -3.00 16.57
N ILE A 17 -2.37 -3.98 16.34
CA ILE A 17 -1.99 -5.37 16.02
C ILE A 17 -1.13 -5.42 14.76
N LYS A 18 -1.52 -4.70 13.69
CA LYS A 18 -0.77 -4.64 12.44
C LYS A 18 0.60 -3.98 12.63
N ARG A 19 0.71 -2.90 13.41
CA ARG A 19 2.00 -2.27 13.76
C ARG A 19 2.93 -3.22 14.52
N VAL A 20 2.40 -3.97 15.46
CA VAL A 20 3.18 -4.99 16.20
C VAL A 20 3.64 -6.10 15.25
N ALA A 21 2.79 -6.54 14.32
CA ALA A 21 3.17 -7.53 13.31
C ALA A 21 4.32 -7.03 12.42
N VAL A 22 4.26 -5.79 11.94
CA VAL A 22 5.35 -5.14 11.18
C VAL A 22 6.62 -5.10 12.03
N ALA A 23 6.55 -4.63 13.28
CA ALA A 23 7.70 -4.55 14.18
C ALA A 23 8.35 -5.94 14.38
N ARG A 24 7.55 -6.99 14.58
CA ARG A 24 8.05 -8.36 14.70
C ARG A 24 8.77 -8.85 13.44
N ALA A 25 8.24 -8.51 12.27
CA ALA A 25 8.81 -8.94 10.99
C ALA A 25 10.20 -8.33 10.73
N ILE A 26 10.44 -7.09 11.19
CA ILE A 26 11.69 -6.37 10.94
C ILE A 26 12.76 -6.56 12.01
N ILE A 27 12.42 -7.15 13.15
CA ILE A 27 13.36 -7.29 14.30
C ILE A 27 14.55 -8.18 13.96
N THR A 28 14.38 -9.13 13.04
CA THR A 28 15.42 -10.04 12.56
C THR A 28 16.28 -9.46 11.45
N THR A 29 16.06 -8.19 11.07
CA THR A 29 16.77 -7.52 9.96
C THR A 29 16.80 -8.35 8.67
N PRO A 30 15.62 -8.76 8.13
CA PRO A 30 15.56 -9.60 6.95
C PRO A 30 15.99 -8.84 5.70
N GLU A 31 16.50 -9.55 4.69
CA GLU A 31 16.78 -8.99 3.37
C GLU A 31 15.49 -8.77 2.54
N CYS A 32 14.48 -9.61 2.79
CA CYS A 32 13.20 -9.55 2.10
C CYS A 32 12.03 -9.76 3.07
N LEU A 33 10.95 -8.98 2.89
CA LEU A 33 9.70 -9.12 3.62
C LEU A 33 8.55 -9.41 2.67
N LEU A 34 7.72 -10.37 3.05
CA LEU A 34 6.48 -10.71 2.35
C LEU A 34 5.30 -10.32 3.22
N TYR A 35 4.42 -9.50 2.69
CA TYR A 35 3.17 -9.10 3.34
C TYR A 35 1.97 -9.60 2.52
N ASP A 36 1.06 -10.28 3.20
CA ASP A 36 -0.22 -10.70 2.63
C ASP A 36 -1.33 -9.89 3.29
N GLU A 37 -1.98 -9.04 2.51
CA GLU A 37 -3.06 -8.15 2.93
C GLU A 37 -2.78 -7.41 4.26
N PRO A 38 -1.68 -6.64 4.37
CA PRO A 38 -1.26 -6.06 5.64
C PRO A 38 -2.27 -5.08 6.23
N THR A 39 -3.14 -4.52 5.42
CA THR A 39 -4.13 -3.49 5.79
C THR A 39 -5.58 -3.97 5.77
N ALA A 40 -5.81 -5.27 5.48
CA ALA A 40 -7.16 -5.81 5.42
C ALA A 40 -7.94 -5.59 6.74
N GLY A 41 -9.19 -5.14 6.60
CA GLY A 41 -10.10 -4.91 7.73
C GLY A 41 -9.84 -3.63 8.53
N LEU A 42 -9.00 -2.73 8.02
CA LEU A 42 -8.73 -1.42 8.63
C LEU A 42 -9.52 -0.32 7.90
N ASP A 43 -9.80 0.77 8.61
CA ASP A 43 -10.33 1.98 7.99
C ASP A 43 -9.30 2.66 7.08
N PRO A 44 -9.72 3.51 6.13
CA PRO A 44 -8.82 4.12 5.16
C PRO A 44 -7.66 4.92 5.77
N ILE A 45 -7.89 5.62 6.88
CA ILE A 45 -6.87 6.47 7.53
C ILE A 45 -5.78 5.58 8.15
N VAL A 46 -6.20 4.51 8.82
CA VAL A 46 -5.26 3.55 9.43
C VAL A 46 -4.53 2.75 8.35
N THR A 47 -5.23 2.35 7.28
CA THR A 47 -4.64 1.71 6.09
C THR A 47 -3.49 2.54 5.53
N ASP A 48 -3.71 3.82 5.30
CA ASP A 48 -2.69 4.75 4.82
C ASP A 48 -1.49 4.84 5.76
N SER A 49 -1.77 4.96 7.05
CA SER A 49 -0.71 5.05 8.07
C SER A 49 0.16 3.79 8.13
N ILE A 50 -0.43 2.60 8.01
CA ILE A 50 0.30 1.32 8.01
C ILE A 50 1.10 1.16 6.70
N SER A 51 0.49 1.44 5.56
CA SER A 51 1.14 1.36 4.25
C SER A 51 2.37 2.27 4.17
N PHE A 52 2.22 3.51 4.63
CA PHE A 52 3.32 4.47 4.71
C PHE A 52 4.43 4.00 5.67
N LEU A 53 4.06 3.47 6.83
CA LEU A 53 5.01 2.93 7.82
C LEU A 53 5.84 1.78 7.21
N ILE A 54 5.20 0.83 6.54
CA ILE A 54 5.88 -0.29 5.86
C ILE A 54 6.88 0.25 4.84
N ARG A 55 6.42 1.16 3.94
CA ARG A 55 7.30 1.75 2.92
C ARG A 55 8.51 2.45 3.53
N GLN A 56 8.28 3.29 4.53
CA GLN A 56 9.34 4.07 5.16
C GLN A 56 10.39 3.17 5.82
N ILE A 57 9.95 2.21 6.63
CA ILE A 57 10.87 1.29 7.32
C ILE A 57 11.69 0.47 6.32
N CYS A 58 11.03 -0.05 5.27
CA CYS A 58 11.71 -0.87 4.29
C CYS A 58 12.73 -0.06 3.48
N LYS A 59 12.39 1.17 3.10
CA LYS A 59 13.32 2.09 2.43
C LYS A 59 14.51 2.45 3.32
N ASP A 60 14.27 2.85 4.56
CA ASP A 60 15.32 3.26 5.50
C ASP A 60 16.30 2.13 5.84
N LYS A 61 15.82 0.90 5.83
CA LYS A 61 16.63 -0.29 6.12
C LYS A 61 17.14 -1.03 4.88
N GLY A 62 16.79 -0.59 3.67
CA GLY A 62 17.16 -1.27 2.43
C GLY A 62 16.53 -2.66 2.27
N ILE A 63 15.37 -2.91 2.87
CA ILE A 63 14.69 -4.20 2.82
C ILE A 63 13.85 -4.31 1.55
N THR A 64 14.08 -5.35 0.76
CA THR A 64 13.20 -5.70 -0.36
C THR A 64 11.83 -6.13 0.17
N THR A 65 10.75 -5.59 -0.40
CA THR A 65 9.40 -5.86 0.12
C THR A 65 8.46 -6.27 -1.00
N VAL A 66 7.76 -7.38 -0.80
CA VAL A 66 6.67 -7.83 -1.65
C VAL A 66 5.38 -7.75 -0.86
N ILE A 67 4.39 -7.07 -1.40
CA ILE A 67 3.07 -6.88 -0.77
C ILE A 67 2.01 -7.44 -1.71
N VAL A 68 1.21 -8.38 -1.23
CA VAL A 68 -0.02 -8.83 -1.89
C VAL A 68 -1.16 -8.00 -1.33
N SER A 69 -1.91 -7.33 -2.19
CA SER A 69 -3.06 -6.53 -1.78
C SER A 69 -4.02 -6.32 -2.95
N HIS A 70 -5.30 -6.15 -2.62
CA HIS A 70 -6.34 -5.72 -3.55
C HIS A 70 -6.71 -4.22 -3.35
N ASP A 71 -6.12 -3.55 -2.36
CA ASP A 71 -6.32 -2.13 -2.11
C ASP A 71 -5.47 -1.27 -3.06
N MET A 72 -6.01 -1.01 -4.24
CA MET A 72 -5.32 -0.29 -5.31
C MET A 72 -4.85 1.12 -4.91
N PRO A 73 -5.61 1.91 -4.15
CA PRO A 73 -5.12 3.19 -3.63
C PRO A 73 -3.81 3.07 -2.85
N SER A 74 -3.71 2.11 -1.95
CA SER A 74 -2.48 1.87 -1.20
C SER A 74 -1.35 1.36 -2.09
N VAL A 75 -1.64 0.40 -2.98
CA VAL A 75 -0.65 -0.15 -3.92
C VAL A 75 -0.03 0.95 -4.77
N ILE A 76 -0.85 1.79 -5.42
CA ILE A 76 -0.36 2.89 -6.26
C ILE A 76 0.51 3.86 -5.48
N ARG A 77 0.20 4.08 -4.21
CA ARG A 77 0.89 5.04 -3.34
C ARG A 77 2.26 4.56 -2.87
N ILE A 78 2.40 3.26 -2.60
CA ILE A 78 3.60 2.73 -1.95
C ILE A 78 4.48 1.85 -2.84
N ALA A 79 3.96 1.28 -3.93
CA ALA A 79 4.72 0.38 -4.78
C ALA A 79 5.71 1.14 -5.67
N ASP A 80 6.90 0.57 -5.86
CA ASP A 80 7.84 1.00 -6.89
C ASP A 80 7.59 0.21 -8.18
N LYS A 81 7.12 -1.04 -8.06
CA LYS A 81 6.77 -1.93 -9.17
C LYS A 81 5.53 -2.73 -8.81
N ILE A 82 4.66 -2.93 -9.79
CA ILE A 82 3.42 -3.70 -9.65
C ILE A 82 3.48 -4.91 -10.57
N VAL A 83 3.03 -6.04 -10.05
CA VAL A 83 2.80 -7.27 -10.82
C VAL A 83 1.33 -7.61 -10.69
N TYR A 84 0.61 -7.64 -11.80
CA TYR A 84 -0.79 -8.05 -11.83
C TYR A 84 -0.90 -9.51 -12.24
N LEU A 85 -1.48 -10.30 -11.34
CA LEU A 85 -1.72 -11.73 -11.55
C LEU A 85 -3.15 -11.97 -12.04
N ARG A 86 -3.30 -12.82 -13.06
CA ARG A 86 -4.59 -13.25 -13.57
C ARG A 86 -4.53 -14.71 -13.99
N ASN A 87 -5.51 -15.49 -13.54
CA ASN A 87 -5.60 -16.92 -13.85
C ASN A 87 -4.33 -17.73 -13.51
N GLY A 88 -3.63 -17.34 -12.43
CA GLY A 88 -2.40 -17.99 -12.00
C GLY A 88 -1.13 -17.59 -12.74
N GLU A 89 -1.21 -16.63 -13.67
CA GLU A 89 -0.09 -16.16 -14.47
C GLU A 89 0.15 -14.66 -14.28
N VAL A 90 1.38 -14.22 -14.56
CA VAL A 90 1.71 -12.80 -14.63
C VAL A 90 1.09 -12.22 -15.89
N TYR A 91 0.02 -11.46 -15.73
CA TYR A 91 -0.65 -10.80 -16.84
C TYR A 91 0.03 -9.49 -17.24
N TRP A 92 0.46 -8.71 -16.26
CA TRP A 92 1.09 -7.42 -16.49
C TRP A 92 2.10 -7.09 -15.39
N THR A 93 3.13 -6.31 -15.76
CA THR A 93 4.11 -5.77 -14.83
C THR A 93 4.53 -4.38 -15.27
N GLY A 94 4.71 -3.48 -14.31
CA GLY A 94 5.13 -2.10 -14.57
C GLY A 94 5.13 -1.24 -13.31
N THR A 95 5.31 0.05 -13.50
CA THR A 95 5.22 1.05 -12.44
C THR A 95 3.76 1.45 -12.19
N PRO A 96 3.44 2.03 -11.02
CA PRO A 96 2.12 2.61 -10.78
C PRO A 96 1.70 3.64 -11.85
N GLU A 97 2.64 4.41 -12.36
CA GLU A 97 2.40 5.40 -13.40
C GLU A 97 1.99 4.76 -14.74
N GLU A 98 2.72 3.72 -15.15
CA GLU A 98 2.39 2.93 -16.35
C GLU A 98 1.02 2.26 -16.22
N LEU A 99 0.69 1.76 -15.01
CA LEU A 99 -0.62 1.17 -14.75
C LEU A 99 -1.76 2.18 -14.92
N LEU A 100 -1.62 3.37 -14.36
CA LEU A 100 -2.63 4.44 -14.45
C LEU A 100 -2.86 4.94 -15.88
N HIS A 101 -1.82 4.92 -16.72
CA HIS A 101 -1.90 5.33 -18.12
C HIS A 101 -2.17 4.17 -19.09
N SER A 102 -2.32 2.95 -18.58
CA SER A 102 -2.60 1.77 -19.40
C SER A 102 -3.93 1.94 -20.15
N LYS A 103 -3.95 1.53 -21.41
CA LYS A 103 -5.18 1.44 -22.22
C LYS A 103 -5.76 0.03 -22.24
N ASP A 104 -5.15 -0.90 -21.51
CA ASP A 104 -5.63 -2.27 -21.42
C ASP A 104 -6.96 -2.32 -20.66
N GLU A 105 -8.01 -2.83 -21.30
CA GLU A 105 -9.36 -2.87 -20.75
C GLU A 105 -9.47 -3.69 -19.47
N ILE A 106 -8.65 -4.74 -19.33
CA ILE A 106 -8.65 -5.61 -18.15
C ILE A 106 -8.06 -4.87 -16.96
N LEU A 107 -6.96 -4.16 -17.17
CA LEU A 107 -6.34 -3.34 -16.13
C LEU A 107 -7.25 -2.18 -15.75
N GLN A 108 -7.92 -1.56 -16.72
CA GLN A 108 -8.88 -0.48 -16.48
C GLN A 108 -10.08 -0.98 -15.66
N LYS A 109 -10.65 -2.14 -16.00
CA LYS A 109 -11.72 -2.76 -15.21
C LYS A 109 -11.26 -3.12 -13.81
N PHE A 110 -10.04 -3.57 -13.65
CA PHE A 110 -9.49 -3.87 -12.33
C PHE A 110 -9.31 -2.61 -11.48
N LEU A 111 -8.84 -1.52 -12.09
CA LEU A 111 -8.63 -0.24 -11.41
C LEU A 111 -9.93 0.47 -11.06
N TYR A 112 -10.91 0.46 -11.99
CA TYR A 112 -12.06 1.33 -11.92
C TYR A 112 -13.39 0.59 -11.72
N GLY A 113 -13.38 -0.75 -11.73
CA GLY A 113 -14.58 -1.58 -11.67
C GLY A 113 -15.36 -1.63 -12.99
N ASP A 114 -16.36 -2.50 -13.08
CA ASP A 114 -17.17 -2.67 -14.28
C ASP A 114 -18.01 -1.43 -14.66
N SER A 115 -18.26 -0.52 -13.74
CA SER A 115 -19.05 0.69 -13.97
C SER A 115 -18.27 1.87 -14.54
N GLY A 116 -16.94 1.78 -14.64
CA GLY A 116 -16.08 2.82 -15.23
C GLY A 116 -16.15 4.22 -14.58
N GLU A 117 -17.16 4.46 -13.78
CA GLU A 117 -17.50 5.78 -13.29
C GLU A 117 -16.98 6.11 -11.89
N ASN A 118 -16.78 5.09 -11.05
CA ASN A 118 -16.65 5.37 -9.62
C ASN A 118 -15.24 5.71 -9.15
N TRP A 119 -14.22 5.16 -9.78
CA TRP A 119 -12.86 5.43 -9.34
C TRP A 119 -12.26 6.69 -9.97
N ALA A 120 -12.52 6.91 -11.26
CA ALA A 120 -12.11 8.16 -11.94
C ALA A 120 -12.84 9.37 -11.33
N ALA A 121 -14.12 9.22 -10.94
CA ALA A 121 -14.85 10.25 -10.22
C ALA A 121 -14.35 10.44 -8.78
N LEU A 122 -13.92 9.37 -8.11
CA LEU A 122 -13.29 9.44 -6.79
C LEU A 122 -11.85 9.92 -6.87
N SER A 123 -11.09 9.54 -7.90
CA SER A 123 -9.71 9.98 -8.10
C SER A 123 -9.60 11.38 -8.69
N GLY A 124 -10.52 11.77 -9.60
CA GLY A 124 -10.56 13.10 -10.18
C GLY A 124 -11.13 14.18 -9.25
N LYS A 125 -11.95 13.77 -8.26
CA LYS A 125 -12.48 14.64 -7.21
C LYS A 125 -11.75 14.49 -5.88
N ASN A 126 -10.89 13.48 -5.75
CA ASN A 126 -10.12 13.29 -4.54
C ASN A 126 -8.82 14.07 -4.65
N GLU A 127 -8.85 15.32 -4.18
CA GLU A 127 -7.67 16.18 -4.06
C GLU A 127 -6.50 15.48 -3.35
N ASN A 128 -6.81 14.52 -2.48
CA ASN A 128 -5.79 13.69 -1.81
C ASN A 128 -5.05 12.76 -2.77
N PHE A 129 -5.71 12.19 -3.78
CA PHE A 129 -5.07 11.31 -4.75
C PHE A 129 -4.17 12.08 -5.72
N GLN A 130 -4.67 13.20 -6.23
CA GLN A 130 -3.88 14.14 -7.05
C GLN A 130 -2.65 14.65 -6.27
N ARG A 131 -2.84 14.97 -5.00
CA ARG A 131 -1.76 15.39 -4.11
C ARG A 131 -0.72 14.29 -3.92
N VAL A 132 -1.14 13.03 -3.73
CA VAL A 132 -0.22 11.88 -3.58
C VAL A 132 0.62 11.66 -4.84
N LEU A 133 0.01 11.78 -6.03
CA LEU A 133 0.74 11.67 -7.29
C LEU A 133 1.75 12.82 -7.46
N LEU A 134 1.35 14.04 -7.10
CA LEU A 134 2.22 15.23 -7.14
C LEU A 134 3.38 15.11 -6.13
N GLU A 135 3.08 14.72 -4.89
CA GLU A 135 4.10 14.50 -3.85
C GLU A 135 5.09 13.39 -4.25
N ARG A 136 4.62 12.35 -4.93
CA ARG A 136 5.49 11.29 -5.47
C ARG A 136 6.39 11.85 -6.57
N ALA A 137 5.83 12.52 -7.56
CA ALA A 137 6.59 13.12 -8.66
C ALA A 137 7.62 14.17 -8.17
N GLU A 138 7.30 14.93 -7.11
CA GLU A 138 8.23 15.86 -6.49
C GLU A 138 9.38 15.17 -5.74
N ARG A 139 9.10 14.02 -5.11
CA ARG A 139 10.14 13.23 -4.41
C ARG A 139 11.12 12.59 -5.39
N GLU A 140 10.61 12.08 -6.53
CA GLU A 140 11.44 11.47 -7.57
C GLU A 140 12.34 12.50 -8.27
N ARG A 141 11.92 13.77 -8.37
CA ARG A 141 12.76 14.87 -8.90
C ARG A 141 13.86 15.34 -7.96
N LYS A 142 13.80 14.97 -6.68
CA LYS A 142 14.79 15.40 -5.65
C LYS A 142 15.83 14.32 -5.35
N GLN A 143 15.76 13.15 -6.02
CA GLN A 143 16.75 12.07 -5.97
C GLN A 143 17.60 12.06 -7.23
#